data_2dee6d836c97910014a4907a88656ef0
#
_entry.id   2dee6d836c97910014a4907a88656ef0
#
_cell.length_a   1.000
_cell.length_b   1.000
_cell.length_c   1.000
_cell.angle_alpha   90.00
_cell.angle_beta   90.00
_cell.angle_gamma   90.00
#
_symmetry.space_group_name_H-M   'P 1'
#
loop_
_entity.id
_entity.type
_entity.pdbx_description
1 polymer ?
#
loop_
_entity_poly.entity_id
_entity_poly.type
_entity_poly.pdbx_seq_one_letter_code
_entity_poly.pdbx_strand_id
1 'polypeptide(L)'
;MKKVKNKLLIVLLIFIGTAACKRNTANSDEASMIDAKTPVTITNINIEPIAETIDLRATSIFQKKVAIKANANGYIDNENINIGDEVSMNQLLFTIKTKEANAIANTPITQDTSLHFSGVIKIKAQKSGIITTLNHLKGDYVQDGDQLGIISERSSLLFIMEVPFELHSYIKVNHECEIILPDNQSIKGEIVGALPLVDAVSQTQSFVVNPLTDLKLPENLNVKIRIIKNIKQKATVLPKSAILANETQTDFWVMKLVNDSIAVKVSVKKGIETHDKVEITEPAFGAGERIVFKGNYGLADTAKIIIQQTFAE
;
A
#
# COMPACT_ATOMS: atom_id res chain seq x y z
N MET A 1 -20.14 -65.47 -80.60
CA MET A 1 -19.32 -64.40 -81.19
C MET A 1 -19.48 -63.00 -80.51
N LYS A 2 -20.02 -62.85 -79.27
CA LYS A 2 -20.26 -61.53 -78.61
C LYS A 2 -19.21 -61.20 -77.46
N LYS A 3 -18.38 -62.15 -77.05
CA LYS A 3 -17.45 -61.95 -75.93
C LYS A 3 -16.04 -61.47 -76.30
N VAL A 4 -15.65 -61.50 -77.57
CA VAL A 4 -14.30 -61.12 -78.03
C VAL A 4 -14.18 -59.59 -78.34
N LYS A 5 -15.31 -58.94 -78.71
CA LYS A 5 -15.30 -57.52 -79.06
C LYS A 5 -15.17 -56.57 -77.86
N ASN A 6 -15.57 -57.00 -76.66
CA ASN A 6 -15.40 -56.16 -75.46
C ASN A 6 -14.03 -56.15 -74.84
N LYS A 7 -13.23 -57.23 -75.05
CA LYS A 7 -11.87 -57.22 -74.54
C LYS A 7 -10.89 -56.38 -75.40
N LEU A 8 -11.21 -56.21 -76.70
CA LEU A 8 -10.37 -55.37 -77.59
C LEU A 8 -10.61 -53.88 -77.34
N LEU A 9 -11.84 -53.50 -76.93
CA LEU A 9 -12.17 -52.10 -76.61
C LEU A 9 -11.57 -51.65 -75.30
N ILE A 10 -11.42 -52.55 -74.30
CA ILE A 10 -10.80 -52.28 -73.03
C ILE A 10 -9.27 -52.12 -73.14
N VAL A 11 -8.62 -52.90 -74.02
CA VAL A 11 -7.17 -52.79 -74.28
C VAL A 11 -6.83 -51.49 -75.00
N LEU A 12 -7.74 -51.02 -75.91
CA LEU A 12 -7.52 -49.75 -76.63
C LEU A 12 -7.69 -48.52 -75.73
N LEU A 13 -8.53 -48.61 -74.72
CA LEU A 13 -8.78 -47.51 -73.76
C LEU A 13 -7.65 -47.36 -72.74
N ILE A 14 -6.87 -48.45 -72.48
CA ILE A 14 -5.70 -48.44 -71.56
C ILE A 14 -4.48 -47.83 -72.22
N PHE A 15 -4.39 -47.84 -73.59
CA PHE A 15 -3.23 -47.35 -74.29
C PHE A 15 -3.22 -45.83 -74.61
N ILE A 16 -4.39 -45.12 -74.39
CA ILE A 16 -4.47 -43.70 -74.63
C ILE A 16 -4.23 -42.88 -73.33
N GLY A 17 -4.14 -43.55 -72.16
CA GLY A 17 -3.91 -42.92 -70.85
C GLY A 17 -2.46 -42.58 -70.45
N THR A 18 -1.43 -42.99 -71.28
CA THR A 18 -0.03 -42.84 -70.84
C THR A 18 0.78 -41.75 -71.54
N ALA A 19 0.13 -40.84 -72.32
CA ALA A 19 0.86 -39.81 -73.07
C ALA A 19 0.70 -38.39 -72.60
N ALA A 20 0.23 -38.15 -71.32
CA ALA A 20 -0.01 -36.79 -70.77
C ALA A 20 0.58 -36.60 -69.38
N CYS A 21 1.82 -36.98 -69.15
CA CYS A 21 2.60 -36.47 -68.04
C CYS A 21 3.84 -35.77 -68.59
N LYS A 22 3.64 -34.58 -69.12
CA LYS A 22 4.71 -33.60 -69.24
C LYS A 22 5.02 -33.13 -67.82
N ARG A 23 6.15 -33.61 -67.28
CA ARG A 23 6.75 -33.15 -66.07
C ARG A 23 7.13 -31.69 -66.25
N ASN A 24 6.23 -30.77 -65.86
CA ASN A 24 6.65 -29.42 -65.51
C ASN A 24 7.55 -29.58 -64.31
N THR A 25 8.81 -29.39 -64.47
CA THR A 25 9.73 -29.01 -63.38
C THR A 25 9.18 -27.70 -62.87
N ALA A 26 8.30 -27.81 -61.85
CA ALA A 26 8.01 -26.68 -61.00
C ALA A 26 9.36 -26.26 -60.42
N ASN A 27 9.79 -25.06 -60.74
CA ASN A 27 10.74 -24.33 -59.93
C ASN A 27 10.33 -24.53 -58.46
N SER A 28 11.22 -25.12 -57.71
CA SER A 28 11.21 -24.96 -56.28
C SER A 28 11.32 -23.44 -56.06
N ASP A 29 10.18 -22.78 -55.93
CA ASP A 29 10.15 -21.53 -55.22
C ASP A 29 10.84 -21.85 -53.89
N GLU A 30 12.08 -21.46 -53.76
CA GLU A 30 12.67 -21.18 -52.47
C GLU A 30 11.67 -20.23 -51.83
N ALA A 31 10.80 -20.81 -50.96
CA ALA A 31 10.06 -20.01 -50.01
C ALA A 31 11.16 -19.18 -49.33
N SER A 32 11.31 -17.94 -49.75
CA SER A 32 12.08 -16.96 -49.04
C SER A 32 11.57 -17.02 -47.62
N MET A 33 12.37 -17.66 -46.74
CA MET A 33 12.10 -17.59 -45.30
C MET A 33 11.99 -16.10 -45.02
N ILE A 34 10.74 -15.64 -44.85
CA ILE A 34 10.47 -14.30 -44.36
C ILE A 34 11.21 -14.28 -43.04
N ASP A 35 12.30 -13.53 -43.00
CA ASP A 35 13.17 -13.37 -41.85
C ASP A 35 12.35 -12.56 -40.81
N ALA A 36 11.41 -13.27 -40.18
CA ALA A 36 10.43 -12.68 -39.29
C ALA A 36 11.16 -12.11 -38.09
N LYS A 37 11.32 -10.81 -38.10
CA LYS A 37 11.89 -10.07 -36.97
C LYS A 37 10.76 -9.65 -36.01
N THR A 38 10.94 -9.96 -34.75
CA THR A 38 9.96 -9.59 -33.72
C THR A 38 10.17 -8.14 -33.30
N PRO A 39 9.11 -7.31 -33.32
CA PRO A 39 9.19 -5.94 -32.81
C PRO A 39 9.31 -5.95 -31.29
N VAL A 40 10.32 -5.24 -30.77
CA VAL A 40 10.61 -5.19 -29.33
C VAL A 40 10.92 -3.78 -28.87
N THR A 41 10.64 -3.50 -27.61
CA THR A 41 11.13 -2.31 -26.92
C THR A 41 12.30 -2.70 -26.03
N ILE A 42 13.26 -1.81 -25.88
CA ILE A 42 14.48 -2.05 -25.11
C ILE A 42 14.56 -1.12 -23.91
N THR A 43 15.30 -1.55 -22.90
CA THR A 43 15.71 -0.76 -21.74
C THR A 43 17.20 -0.94 -21.49
N ASN A 44 17.81 0.04 -20.86
CA ASN A 44 19.20 -0.06 -20.41
C ASN A 44 19.26 -0.62 -18.99
N ILE A 45 20.35 -1.30 -18.70
CA ILE A 45 20.68 -1.68 -17.33
C ILE A 45 21.14 -0.45 -16.58
N ASN A 46 20.51 -0.20 -15.42
CA ASN A 46 20.86 0.91 -14.54
C ASN A 46 21.58 0.39 -13.30
N ILE A 47 22.54 1.18 -12.81
CA ILE A 47 23.16 0.97 -11.50
C ILE A 47 22.63 2.04 -10.58
N GLU A 48 21.73 1.65 -9.70
CA GLU A 48 21.02 2.58 -8.80
C GLU A 48 20.73 1.92 -7.44
N PRO A 49 20.37 2.70 -6.41
CA PRO A 49 19.94 2.15 -5.15
C PRO A 49 18.64 1.35 -5.31
N ILE A 50 18.54 0.21 -4.63
CA ILE A 50 17.30 -0.57 -4.51
C ILE A 50 17.10 -0.96 -3.05
N ALA A 51 15.85 -0.84 -2.57
CA ALA A 51 15.48 -1.18 -1.20
C ALA A 51 14.36 -2.21 -1.17
N GLU A 52 14.53 -3.25 -0.38
CA GLU A 52 13.46 -4.16 0.01
C GLU A 52 12.69 -3.52 1.17
N THR A 53 11.39 -3.36 1.01
CA THR A 53 10.53 -2.73 2.02
C THR A 53 9.46 -3.70 2.52
N ILE A 54 9.00 -3.46 3.75
CA ILE A 54 7.88 -4.16 4.37
C ILE A 54 6.82 -3.12 4.72
N ASP A 55 5.58 -3.35 4.32
CA ASP A 55 4.44 -2.53 4.69
C ASP A 55 3.70 -3.19 5.87
N LEU A 56 3.67 -2.53 7.02
CA LEU A 56 3.03 -2.96 8.26
C LEU A 56 1.80 -2.11 8.54
N ARG A 57 0.80 -2.68 9.19
CA ARG A 57 -0.41 -1.95 9.60
C ARG A 57 -0.15 -1.19 10.89
N ALA A 58 -0.73 -0.01 10.98
CA ALA A 58 -0.74 0.78 12.20
C ALA A 58 -2.05 1.56 12.34
N THR A 59 -2.38 1.90 13.59
CA THR A 59 -3.57 2.67 13.93
C THR A 59 -3.17 3.87 14.77
N SER A 60 -3.72 5.04 14.47
CA SER A 60 -3.48 6.26 15.23
C SER A 60 -4.23 6.27 16.56
N ILE A 61 -3.59 6.76 17.59
CA ILE A 61 -4.20 7.00 18.91
C ILE A 61 -3.72 8.33 19.49
N PHE A 62 -4.55 8.95 20.32
CA PHE A 62 -4.07 10.00 21.23
C PHE A 62 -3.60 9.36 22.54
N GLN A 63 -2.32 9.49 22.86
CA GLN A 63 -1.73 8.91 24.06
C GLN A 63 -2.24 9.60 25.34
N LYS A 64 -2.42 10.94 25.28
CA LYS A 64 -2.84 11.73 26.43
C LYS A 64 -4.30 12.10 26.32
N LYS A 65 -5.11 11.49 27.19
CA LYS A 65 -6.54 11.74 27.32
C LYS A 65 -6.85 12.14 28.76
N VAL A 66 -7.69 13.15 28.93
CA VAL A 66 -8.14 13.63 30.23
C VAL A 66 -9.66 13.52 30.30
N ALA A 67 -10.17 12.78 31.28
CA ALA A 67 -11.59 12.69 31.55
C ALA A 67 -12.08 13.99 32.19
N ILE A 68 -13.13 14.58 31.64
CA ILE A 68 -13.87 15.67 32.23
C ILE A 68 -14.83 15.02 33.22
N LYS A 69 -14.71 15.33 34.52
CA LYS A 69 -15.55 14.73 35.56
C LYS A 69 -16.43 15.79 36.25
N ALA A 70 -17.64 15.38 36.62
CA ALA A 70 -18.45 16.13 37.54
C ALA A 70 -17.77 16.16 38.91
N ASN A 71 -17.89 17.30 39.62
CA ASN A 71 -17.36 17.48 40.97
C ASN A 71 -18.47 17.80 41.98
N ALA A 72 -19.69 17.50 41.61
CA ALA A 72 -20.88 17.57 42.47
C ALA A 72 -22.08 16.88 41.83
N ASN A 73 -23.09 16.59 42.69
CA ASN A 73 -24.37 16.07 42.24
C ASN A 73 -25.28 17.21 41.76
N GLY A 74 -25.91 17.05 40.61
CA GLY A 74 -26.81 18.07 40.08
C GLY A 74 -27.26 17.81 38.66
N TYR A 75 -27.85 18.82 38.05
CA TYR A 75 -28.29 18.81 36.67
C TYR A 75 -27.34 19.67 35.82
N ILE A 76 -27.01 19.23 34.65
CA ILE A 76 -26.25 20.02 33.67
C ILE A 76 -27.19 21.17 33.22
N ASP A 77 -26.83 22.38 33.60
CA ASP A 77 -27.57 23.59 33.24
C ASP A 77 -27.17 24.12 31.87
N ASN A 78 -25.88 24.03 31.54
CA ASN A 78 -25.34 24.37 30.24
C ASN A 78 -24.08 23.56 29.90
N GLU A 79 -23.99 23.10 28.66
CA GLU A 79 -22.75 22.67 28.00
C GLU A 79 -22.33 23.72 26.96
N ASN A 80 -21.05 24.13 27.00
CA ASN A 80 -20.52 25.15 26.09
C ASN A 80 -19.56 24.52 25.05
N ILE A 81 -19.72 23.23 24.78
CA ILE A 81 -18.82 22.43 23.92
C ILE A 81 -19.60 21.39 23.16
N ASN A 82 -19.05 21.04 21.98
CA ASN A 82 -19.50 19.93 21.15
C ASN A 82 -18.36 18.93 20.90
N ILE A 83 -18.68 17.72 20.47
CA ILE A 83 -17.68 16.78 20.00
C ILE A 83 -16.96 17.40 18.79
N GLY A 84 -15.63 17.36 18.82
CA GLY A 84 -14.78 17.96 17.78
C GLY A 84 -14.28 19.36 18.09
N ASP A 85 -14.82 20.05 19.12
CA ASP A 85 -14.37 21.39 19.50
C ASP A 85 -12.95 21.36 20.07
N GLU A 86 -12.14 22.33 19.66
CA GLU A 86 -10.84 22.62 20.30
C GLU A 86 -11.08 23.48 21.55
N VAL A 87 -10.54 23.02 22.67
CA VAL A 87 -10.66 23.72 23.96
C VAL A 87 -9.31 24.12 24.52
N SER A 88 -9.26 25.25 25.16
CA SER A 88 -8.08 25.75 25.87
C SER A 88 -8.13 25.44 27.36
N MET A 89 -6.99 25.32 28.00
CA MET A 89 -6.89 25.14 29.45
C MET A 89 -7.66 26.25 30.16
N ASN A 90 -8.40 25.89 31.21
CA ASN A 90 -9.29 26.75 31.98
C ASN A 90 -10.56 27.27 31.27
N GLN A 91 -10.82 26.86 30.01
CA GLN A 91 -12.08 27.16 29.33
C GLN A 91 -13.24 26.51 30.06
N LEU A 92 -14.38 27.24 30.21
CA LEU A 92 -15.61 26.72 30.77
C LEU A 92 -16.23 25.69 29.83
N LEU A 93 -16.47 24.47 30.32
CA LEU A 93 -17.02 23.35 29.54
C LEU A 93 -18.47 23.07 29.92
N PHE A 94 -18.75 22.92 31.23
CA PHE A 94 -20.08 22.65 31.77
C PHE A 94 -20.40 23.53 32.93
N THR A 95 -21.71 23.74 33.14
CA THR A 95 -22.25 24.33 34.34
C THR A 95 -23.21 23.31 34.95
N ILE A 96 -23.00 22.94 36.20
CA ILE A 96 -23.87 22.04 36.96
C ILE A 96 -24.65 22.88 38.00
N LYS A 97 -25.96 22.70 38.06
CA LYS A 97 -26.83 23.28 39.05
C LYS A 97 -27.20 22.22 40.09
N THR A 98 -26.88 22.43 41.37
CA THR A 98 -27.19 21.47 42.42
C THR A 98 -28.68 21.32 42.62
N LYS A 99 -29.14 20.21 43.22
CA LYS A 99 -30.57 19.99 43.54
C LYS A 99 -31.14 21.09 44.44
N GLU A 100 -30.34 21.53 45.41
CA GLU A 100 -30.71 22.57 46.37
C GLU A 100 -30.93 23.93 45.65
N ALA A 101 -29.99 24.28 44.77
CA ALA A 101 -30.12 25.50 43.95
C ALA A 101 -31.33 25.44 43.00
N ASN A 102 -31.63 24.25 42.46
CA ASN A 102 -32.79 24.06 41.58
C ASN A 102 -34.12 24.17 42.39
N ALA A 103 -34.16 23.65 43.61
CA ALA A 103 -35.31 23.78 44.50
C ALA A 103 -35.57 25.22 44.93
N ILE A 104 -34.50 25.97 45.29
CA ILE A 104 -34.57 27.37 45.67
C ILE A 104 -35.03 28.28 44.53
N ALA A 105 -34.55 28.04 43.30
CA ALA A 105 -34.91 28.81 42.10
C ALA A 105 -36.42 28.75 41.78
N ASN A 106 -37.10 27.69 42.21
CA ASN A 106 -38.52 27.46 41.98
C ASN A 106 -39.42 27.88 43.16
N THR A 107 -38.81 28.44 44.22
CA THR A 107 -39.56 28.89 45.42
C THR A 107 -39.65 30.41 45.41
N PRO A 108 -40.85 31.05 45.55
CA PRO A 108 -40.96 32.48 45.67
C PRO A 108 -40.50 32.90 47.06
N ILE A 109 -39.19 32.92 47.33
CA ILE A 109 -38.58 33.39 48.53
C ILE A 109 -38.32 34.88 48.38
N THR A 110 -38.98 35.69 49.23
CA THR A 110 -38.76 37.11 49.37
C THR A 110 -37.31 37.44 49.64
N GLN A 111 -36.85 38.39 48.88
CA GLN A 111 -35.55 39.03 48.78
C GLN A 111 -34.85 39.28 50.13
N ASP A 112 -34.09 38.32 50.59
CA ASP A 112 -32.97 38.59 51.47
C ASP A 112 -31.68 38.37 50.69
N THR A 113 -31.10 39.45 50.18
CA THR A 113 -29.91 39.46 49.25
C THR A 113 -28.62 39.10 49.95
N SER A 114 -28.63 38.70 51.21
CA SER A 114 -27.42 38.39 52.01
C SER A 114 -26.95 36.93 51.86
N LEU A 115 -27.74 36.03 51.27
CA LEU A 115 -27.40 34.62 51.07
C LEU A 115 -27.38 34.27 49.59
N HIS A 116 -26.36 34.73 48.86
CA HIS A 116 -26.09 34.28 47.49
C HIS A 116 -25.52 32.87 47.45
N PHE A 117 -26.32 31.86 47.77
CA PHE A 117 -25.97 30.48 47.45
C PHE A 117 -26.32 30.23 45.98
N SER A 118 -25.36 30.43 45.09
CA SER A 118 -25.59 30.27 43.66
C SER A 118 -25.85 28.81 43.25
N GLY A 119 -25.33 27.84 44.02
CA GLY A 119 -25.45 26.42 43.77
C GLY A 119 -25.07 26.01 42.34
N VAL A 120 -24.34 26.89 41.66
CA VAL A 120 -23.87 26.71 40.29
C VAL A 120 -22.39 26.41 40.30
N ILE A 121 -22.03 25.23 39.79
CA ILE A 121 -20.67 24.73 39.76
C ILE A 121 -20.18 24.77 38.34
N LYS A 122 -19.00 25.33 38.13
CA LYS A 122 -18.37 25.48 36.80
C LYS A 122 -17.28 24.43 36.61
N ILE A 123 -17.45 23.59 35.61
CA ILE A 123 -16.44 22.60 35.18
C ILE A 123 -15.61 23.20 34.06
N LYS A 124 -14.29 23.28 34.25
CA LYS A 124 -13.34 23.87 33.30
C LYS A 124 -12.36 22.82 32.75
N ALA A 125 -11.85 23.06 31.55
CA ALA A 125 -10.85 22.22 30.93
C ALA A 125 -9.54 22.20 31.76
N GLN A 126 -9.08 21.02 32.12
CA GLN A 126 -7.80 20.85 32.83
C GLN A 126 -6.59 20.92 31.87
N LYS A 127 -6.81 20.65 30.60
CA LYS A 127 -5.81 20.69 29.52
C LYS A 127 -6.43 21.27 28.27
N SER A 128 -5.56 21.79 27.39
CA SER A 128 -5.94 22.13 26.03
C SER A 128 -5.99 20.86 25.18
N GLY A 129 -6.93 20.80 24.24
CA GLY A 129 -7.09 19.64 23.37
C GLY A 129 -8.37 19.68 22.57
N ILE A 130 -8.81 18.53 22.08
CA ILE A 130 -10.05 18.34 21.34
C ILE A 130 -11.02 17.48 22.17
N ILE A 131 -12.30 17.85 22.15
CA ILE A 131 -13.36 17.04 22.74
C ILE A 131 -13.60 15.81 21.85
N THR A 132 -13.27 14.63 22.35
CA THR A 132 -13.46 13.38 21.59
C THR A 132 -14.69 12.60 22.02
N THR A 133 -15.21 12.87 23.23
CA THR A 133 -16.40 12.19 23.76
C THR A 133 -17.19 13.15 24.62
N LEU A 134 -18.53 13.14 24.52
CA LEU A 134 -19.48 13.74 25.43
C LEU A 134 -20.47 12.66 25.87
N ASN A 135 -20.58 12.43 27.19
CA ASN A 135 -21.44 11.40 27.75
C ASN A 135 -22.75 11.97 28.29
N HIS A 136 -22.78 13.26 28.59
CA HIS A 136 -23.92 13.95 29.20
C HIS A 136 -24.19 15.28 28.51
N LEU A 137 -25.46 15.64 28.41
CA LEU A 137 -25.96 16.86 27.78
C LEU A 137 -26.75 17.69 28.76
N LYS A 138 -27.15 18.92 28.36
CA LYS A 138 -28.00 19.80 29.16
C LYS A 138 -29.29 19.10 29.60
N GLY A 139 -29.60 19.22 30.88
CA GLY A 139 -30.75 18.60 31.51
C GLY A 139 -30.46 17.23 32.14
N ASP A 140 -29.36 16.60 31.85
CA ASP A 140 -28.98 15.32 32.46
C ASP A 140 -28.62 15.51 33.93
N TYR A 141 -29.01 14.54 34.76
CA TYR A 141 -28.56 14.44 36.13
C TYR A 141 -27.24 13.70 36.22
N VAL A 142 -26.28 14.30 36.94
CA VAL A 142 -24.93 13.72 37.12
C VAL A 142 -24.60 13.64 38.62
N GLN A 143 -23.74 12.69 38.96
CA GLN A 143 -23.22 12.53 40.32
C GLN A 143 -21.73 12.94 40.35
N ASP A 144 -21.24 13.19 41.57
CA ASP A 144 -19.82 13.48 41.78
C ASP A 144 -18.97 12.28 41.27
N GLY A 145 -17.97 12.58 40.44
CA GLY A 145 -17.13 11.61 39.81
C GLY A 145 -17.58 11.10 38.43
N ASP A 146 -18.83 11.38 38.01
CA ASP A 146 -19.31 10.97 36.68
C ASP A 146 -18.48 11.58 35.57
N GLN A 147 -18.18 10.76 34.55
CA GLN A 147 -17.42 11.22 33.38
C GLN A 147 -18.34 11.93 32.38
N LEU A 148 -18.19 13.25 32.29
CA LEU A 148 -18.96 14.10 31.38
C LEU A 148 -18.48 14.02 29.94
N GLY A 149 -17.16 13.80 29.74
CA GLY A 149 -16.54 13.72 28.43
C GLY A 149 -15.05 13.43 28.50
N ILE A 150 -14.37 13.50 27.34
CA ILE A 150 -12.93 13.29 27.23
C ILE A 150 -12.32 14.41 26.39
N ILE A 151 -11.22 14.99 26.88
CA ILE A 151 -10.32 15.87 26.14
C ILE A 151 -9.12 15.04 25.71
N SER A 152 -8.81 15.00 24.42
CA SER A 152 -7.60 14.38 23.86
C SER A 152 -6.60 15.46 23.44
N GLU A 153 -5.36 15.35 23.89
CA GLU A 153 -4.28 16.27 23.53
C GLU A 153 -3.77 15.96 22.11
N ARG A 154 -3.97 16.88 21.15
CA ARG A 154 -3.59 16.66 19.73
C ARG A 154 -2.10 16.33 19.54
N SER A 155 -1.23 17.01 20.29
CA SER A 155 0.22 16.82 20.22
C SER A 155 0.67 15.44 20.69
N SER A 156 -0.22 14.65 21.27
CA SER A 156 0.05 13.30 21.75
C SER A 156 -0.34 12.20 20.76
N LEU A 157 -0.59 12.56 19.48
CA LEU A 157 -0.93 11.59 18.46
C LEU A 157 0.27 10.68 18.19
N LEU A 158 0.03 9.38 18.22
CA LEU A 158 0.99 8.32 17.91
C LEU A 158 0.33 7.30 16.99
N PHE A 159 1.15 6.49 16.33
CA PHE A 159 0.69 5.29 15.65
C PHE A 159 1.16 4.06 16.41
N ILE A 160 0.25 3.12 16.62
CA ILE A 160 0.58 1.79 17.13
C ILE A 160 0.69 0.88 15.93
N MET A 161 1.92 0.45 15.64
CA MET A 161 2.26 -0.44 14.53
C MET A 161 2.32 -1.88 15.02
N GLU A 162 1.60 -2.77 14.37
CA GLU A 162 1.56 -4.20 14.69
C GLU A 162 2.60 -4.95 13.85
N VAL A 163 3.57 -5.53 14.51
CA VAL A 163 4.70 -6.22 13.87
C VAL A 163 4.64 -7.71 14.20
N PRO A 164 4.49 -8.60 13.21
CA PRO A 164 4.67 -10.04 13.40
C PRO A 164 6.05 -10.32 14.02
N PHE A 165 6.10 -11.18 15.03
CA PHE A 165 7.33 -11.40 15.81
C PHE A 165 8.51 -11.87 14.95
N GLU A 166 8.24 -12.57 13.85
CA GLU A 166 9.24 -13.00 12.87
C GLU A 166 9.96 -11.83 12.16
N LEU A 167 9.29 -10.66 12.06
CA LEU A 167 9.83 -9.46 11.44
C LEU A 167 10.54 -8.53 12.43
N HIS A 168 10.49 -8.84 13.72
CA HIS A 168 11.04 -7.99 14.79
C HIS A 168 12.51 -7.62 14.55
N SER A 169 13.33 -8.53 14.02
CA SER A 169 14.76 -8.30 13.76
C SER A 169 15.04 -7.19 12.73
N TYR A 170 14.05 -6.86 11.88
CA TYR A 170 14.17 -5.80 10.88
C TYR A 170 13.76 -4.43 11.42
N ILE A 171 13.09 -4.38 12.59
CA ILE A 171 12.60 -3.14 13.17
C ILE A 171 13.69 -2.53 14.03
N LYS A 172 14.13 -1.34 13.66
CA LYS A 172 15.15 -0.61 14.42
C LYS A 172 14.53 0.60 15.10
N VAL A 173 14.64 0.65 16.41
CA VAL A 173 14.21 1.80 17.22
C VAL A 173 15.06 3.03 16.89
N ASN A 174 14.50 4.21 16.98
CA ASN A 174 15.07 5.51 16.60
C ASN A 174 15.46 5.61 15.10
N HIS A 175 14.75 4.87 14.25
CA HIS A 175 14.90 4.98 12.80
C HIS A 175 13.65 5.61 12.18
N GLU A 176 13.90 6.38 11.12
CA GLU A 176 12.81 6.93 10.31
C GLU A 176 12.07 5.83 9.56
N CYS A 177 10.77 6.03 9.41
CA CYS A 177 9.89 5.21 8.58
C CYS A 177 8.96 6.11 7.77
N GLU A 178 8.32 5.54 6.77
CA GLU A 178 7.33 6.22 5.94
C GLU A 178 5.93 5.77 6.37
N ILE A 179 5.07 6.72 6.74
CA ILE A 179 3.67 6.47 7.08
C ILE A 179 2.83 6.83 5.86
N ILE A 180 2.13 5.86 5.30
CA ILE A 180 1.29 6.00 4.10
C ILE A 180 -0.16 6.07 4.56
N LEU A 181 -0.77 7.23 4.36
CA LEU A 181 -2.16 7.51 4.69
C LEU A 181 -3.12 6.84 3.68
N PRO A 182 -4.40 6.67 4.00
CA PRO A 182 -5.39 6.04 3.10
C PRO A 182 -5.60 6.76 1.76
N ASP A 183 -5.29 8.04 1.69
CA ASP A 183 -5.31 8.88 0.47
C ASP A 183 -4.02 8.78 -0.36
N ASN A 184 -3.10 7.86 0.01
CA ASN A 184 -1.76 7.68 -0.54
C ASN A 184 -0.80 8.85 -0.28
N GLN A 185 -1.16 9.83 0.57
CA GLN A 185 -0.20 10.81 1.05
C GLN A 185 0.81 10.11 1.97
N SER A 186 2.07 10.46 1.81
CA SER A 186 3.18 9.91 2.57
C SER A 186 3.71 10.95 3.54
N ILE A 187 3.88 10.58 4.80
CA ILE A 187 4.49 11.41 5.84
C ILE A 187 5.62 10.64 6.52
N LYS A 188 6.57 11.37 7.07
CA LYS A 188 7.64 10.75 7.86
C LYS A 188 7.17 10.41 9.26
N GLY A 189 7.74 9.33 9.81
CA GLY A 189 7.58 8.94 11.20
C GLY A 189 8.89 8.41 11.76
N GLU A 190 8.95 8.31 13.08
CA GLU A 190 10.08 7.74 13.83
C GLU A 190 9.57 6.61 14.72
N ILE A 191 10.24 5.46 14.68
CA ILE A 191 9.94 4.31 15.55
C ILE A 191 10.55 4.58 16.92
N VAL A 192 9.71 4.84 17.92
CA VAL A 192 10.14 5.24 19.26
C VAL A 192 10.53 4.03 20.11
N GLY A 193 9.78 2.93 20.01
CA GLY A 193 10.03 1.73 20.80
C GLY A 193 8.97 0.66 20.65
N ALA A 194 9.27 -0.52 21.22
CA ALA A 194 8.35 -1.64 21.28
C ALA A 194 7.61 -1.64 22.64
N LEU A 195 6.34 -2.00 22.63
CA LEU A 195 5.62 -2.32 23.87
C LEU A 195 6.06 -3.72 24.35
N PRO A 196 6.22 -3.93 25.66
CA PRO A 196 6.75 -5.20 26.21
C PRO A 196 5.70 -6.31 26.27
N LEU A 197 4.80 -6.34 25.31
CA LEU A 197 3.70 -7.31 25.25
C LEU A 197 3.52 -7.78 23.80
N VAL A 198 3.33 -9.09 23.65
CA VAL A 198 2.95 -9.75 22.39
C VAL A 198 1.50 -10.18 22.49
N ASP A 199 0.72 -9.89 21.47
CA ASP A 199 -0.65 -10.42 21.38
C ASP A 199 -0.60 -11.92 21.15
N ALA A 200 -1.28 -12.66 22.02
CA ALA A 200 -1.21 -14.13 22.04
C ALA A 200 -1.90 -14.79 20.83
N VAL A 201 -2.86 -14.11 20.21
CA VAL A 201 -3.65 -14.63 19.09
C VAL A 201 -2.94 -14.33 17.76
N SER A 202 -2.60 -13.08 17.55
CA SER A 202 -1.96 -12.61 16.29
C SER A 202 -0.45 -12.82 16.26
N GLN A 203 0.19 -13.13 17.40
CA GLN A 203 1.65 -13.23 17.55
C GLN A 203 2.37 -11.96 17.05
N THR A 204 1.72 -10.79 17.24
CA THR A 204 2.28 -9.48 16.90
C THR A 204 2.76 -8.75 18.15
N GLN A 205 3.84 -7.99 18.00
CA GLN A 205 4.29 -7.02 18.98
C GLN A 205 3.97 -5.61 18.50
N SER A 206 3.44 -4.79 19.40
CA SER A 206 3.13 -3.40 19.09
C SER A 206 4.36 -2.50 19.22
N PHE A 207 4.59 -1.67 18.23
CA PHE A 207 5.62 -0.63 18.23
C PHE A 207 4.96 0.75 18.19
N VAL A 208 5.53 1.68 18.92
CA VAL A 208 5.11 3.07 18.95
C VAL A 208 5.86 3.84 17.87
N VAL A 209 5.12 4.53 17.01
CA VAL A 209 5.65 5.37 15.95
C VAL A 209 5.15 6.80 16.12
N ASN A 210 6.08 7.74 16.19
CA ASN A 210 5.80 9.17 16.31
C ASN A 210 5.73 9.78 14.88
N PRO A 211 4.61 10.38 14.46
CA PRO A 211 4.54 11.08 13.19
C PRO A 211 5.33 12.39 13.25
N LEU A 212 6.10 12.67 12.21
CA LEU A 212 6.85 13.91 12.03
C LEU A 212 6.07 14.80 11.03
N THR A 213 4.94 15.34 11.48
CA THR A 213 4.03 16.12 10.62
C THR A 213 3.21 17.11 11.45
N ASP A 214 2.82 18.21 10.81
CA ASP A 214 1.86 19.19 11.36
C ASP A 214 0.40 18.87 10.95
N LEU A 215 0.17 17.79 10.21
CA LEU A 215 -1.18 17.42 9.78
C LEU A 215 -2.06 17.05 10.98
N LYS A 216 -3.28 17.55 10.97
CA LYS A 216 -4.30 17.22 11.97
C LYS A 216 -4.96 15.89 11.63
N LEU A 217 -4.35 14.79 12.06
CA LEU A 217 -4.87 13.45 11.81
C LEU A 217 -5.88 13.03 12.89
N PRO A 218 -6.93 12.28 12.54
CA PRO A 218 -7.91 11.77 13.49
C PRO A 218 -7.37 10.57 14.26
N GLU A 219 -8.01 10.24 15.39
CA GLU A 219 -7.81 8.99 16.10
C GLU A 219 -8.45 7.82 15.35
N ASN A 220 -7.93 6.60 15.55
CA ASN A 220 -8.39 5.35 14.90
C ASN A 220 -8.22 5.34 13.36
N LEU A 221 -7.31 6.15 12.83
CA LEU A 221 -6.96 6.10 11.43
C LEU A 221 -6.04 4.90 11.16
N ASN A 222 -6.45 4.01 10.28
CA ASN A 222 -5.62 2.91 9.83
C ASN A 222 -4.70 3.36 8.71
N VAL A 223 -3.41 3.12 8.86
CA VAL A 223 -2.35 3.50 7.92
C VAL A 223 -1.43 2.32 7.64
N LYS A 224 -0.58 2.46 6.62
CA LYS A 224 0.54 1.55 6.38
C LYS A 224 1.83 2.24 6.79
N ILE A 225 2.69 1.54 7.49
CA ILE A 225 4.04 2.00 7.80
C ILE A 225 5.02 1.18 6.98
N ARG A 226 5.76 1.86 6.12
CA ARG A 226 6.79 1.26 5.28
C ARG A 226 8.13 1.34 5.95
N ILE A 227 8.77 0.18 6.09
CA ILE A 227 10.08 0.02 6.71
C ILE A 227 11.05 -0.55 5.69
N ILE A 228 12.28 -0.07 5.69
CA ILE A 228 13.34 -0.61 4.87
C ILE A 228 13.93 -1.83 5.57
N LYS A 229 13.74 -3.02 4.97
CA LYS A 229 14.32 -4.28 5.44
C LYS A 229 15.78 -4.42 5.03
N ASN A 230 16.07 -4.12 3.78
CA ASN A 230 17.40 -4.21 3.21
C ASN A 230 17.58 -3.12 2.15
N ILE A 231 18.78 -2.56 2.01
CA ILE A 231 19.11 -1.55 1.02
C ILE A 231 20.49 -1.83 0.41
N LYS A 232 20.57 -1.78 -0.92
CA LYS A 232 21.83 -1.77 -1.65
C LYS A 232 21.98 -0.46 -2.39
N GLN A 233 23.04 0.27 -2.13
CA GLN A 233 23.30 1.59 -2.72
C GLN A 233 23.71 1.51 -4.19
N LYS A 234 24.30 0.38 -4.61
CA LYS A 234 24.72 0.11 -5.99
C LYS A 234 24.26 -1.29 -6.36
N ALA A 235 23.13 -1.36 -7.04
CA ALA A 235 22.57 -2.60 -7.55
C ALA A 235 22.38 -2.49 -9.05
N THR A 236 22.63 -3.58 -9.76
CA THR A 236 22.29 -3.72 -11.17
C THR A 236 20.78 -3.96 -11.25
N VAL A 237 20.02 -3.00 -11.76
CA VAL A 237 18.58 -3.00 -11.69
C VAL A 237 17.96 -3.00 -13.08
N LEU A 238 16.91 -3.82 -13.25
CA LEU A 238 16.05 -3.88 -14.42
C LEU A 238 14.58 -3.71 -14.04
N PRO A 239 13.75 -3.19 -14.94
CA PRO A 239 12.30 -3.28 -14.79
C PRO A 239 11.85 -4.74 -14.70
N LYS A 240 10.92 -5.05 -13.81
CA LYS A 240 10.42 -6.42 -13.59
C LYS A 240 9.91 -7.08 -14.86
N SER A 241 9.32 -6.33 -15.79
CA SER A 241 8.82 -6.80 -17.08
C SER A 241 9.91 -7.21 -18.07
N ALA A 242 11.17 -6.84 -17.85
CA ALA A 242 12.30 -7.30 -18.65
C ALA A 242 12.76 -8.72 -18.28
N ILE A 243 12.33 -9.24 -17.13
CA ILE A 243 12.73 -10.54 -16.62
C ILE A 243 11.65 -11.56 -16.95
N LEU A 244 12.06 -12.63 -17.57
CA LEU A 244 11.23 -13.77 -17.93
C LEU A 244 11.49 -14.94 -16.98
N ALA A 245 10.49 -15.80 -16.81
CA ALA A 245 10.60 -17.00 -15.99
C ALA A 245 9.98 -18.21 -16.69
N ASN A 246 10.41 -19.40 -16.29
CA ASN A 246 9.73 -20.63 -16.65
C ASN A 246 8.37 -20.74 -15.91
N GLU A 247 7.55 -21.72 -16.28
CA GLU A 247 6.22 -21.94 -15.69
C GLU A 247 6.26 -22.15 -14.16
N THR A 248 7.33 -22.76 -13.66
CA THR A 248 7.53 -23.02 -12.22
C THR A 248 8.17 -21.84 -11.48
N GLN A 249 8.56 -20.77 -12.19
CA GLN A 249 9.24 -19.59 -11.63
C GLN A 249 10.53 -19.92 -10.85
N THR A 250 11.24 -20.95 -11.29
CA THR A 250 12.53 -21.37 -10.72
C THR A 250 13.71 -20.83 -11.50
N ASP A 251 13.55 -20.68 -12.81
CA ASP A 251 14.58 -20.22 -13.71
C ASP A 251 14.19 -18.88 -14.32
N PHE A 252 15.09 -17.91 -14.22
CA PHE A 252 14.89 -16.56 -14.71
C PHE A 252 15.92 -16.22 -15.78
N TRP A 253 15.50 -15.46 -16.79
CA TRP A 253 16.37 -14.98 -17.84
C TRP A 253 15.93 -13.63 -18.36
N VAL A 254 16.82 -12.99 -19.07
CA VAL A 254 16.59 -11.78 -19.85
C VAL A 254 17.00 -12.00 -21.30
N MET A 255 16.43 -11.21 -22.21
CA MET A 255 16.86 -11.17 -23.61
C MET A 255 17.81 -10.00 -23.81
N LYS A 256 19.12 -10.28 -23.82
CA LYS A 256 20.19 -9.29 -23.97
C LYS A 256 20.46 -9.02 -25.43
N LEU A 257 20.58 -7.77 -25.84
CA LEU A 257 20.97 -7.39 -27.17
C LEU A 257 22.47 -7.63 -27.38
N VAL A 258 22.78 -8.37 -28.44
CA VAL A 258 24.14 -8.48 -28.96
C VAL A 258 24.43 -7.34 -29.95
N ASN A 259 23.43 -7.00 -30.76
CA ASN A 259 23.41 -5.85 -31.68
C ASN A 259 21.96 -5.39 -31.89
N ASP A 260 21.75 -4.42 -32.79
CA ASP A 260 20.42 -3.83 -33.02
C ASP A 260 19.40 -4.79 -33.68
N SER A 261 19.80 -5.99 -34.03
CA SER A 261 18.96 -6.96 -34.76
C SER A 261 18.90 -8.33 -34.10
N ILE A 262 19.71 -8.60 -33.08
CA ILE A 262 19.81 -9.91 -32.43
C ILE A 262 19.78 -9.75 -30.92
N ALA A 263 18.89 -10.50 -30.29
CA ALA A 263 18.83 -10.68 -28.85
C ALA A 263 19.12 -12.15 -28.49
N VAL A 264 19.81 -12.36 -27.38
CA VAL A 264 20.16 -13.68 -26.86
C VAL A 264 19.63 -13.82 -25.41
N LYS A 265 19.20 -15.03 -25.10
CA LYS A 265 18.77 -15.42 -23.76
C LYS A 265 19.97 -15.51 -22.82
N VAL A 266 19.91 -14.84 -21.72
CA VAL A 266 20.91 -14.87 -20.65
C VAL A 266 20.22 -15.23 -19.34
N SER A 267 20.57 -16.37 -18.74
CA SER A 267 20.05 -16.75 -17.41
C SER A 267 20.54 -15.78 -16.35
N VAL A 268 19.65 -15.43 -15.42
CA VAL A 268 19.94 -14.45 -14.37
C VAL A 268 19.53 -14.96 -13.00
N LYS A 269 20.23 -14.50 -11.95
CA LYS A 269 19.81 -14.65 -10.57
C LYS A 269 19.27 -13.31 -10.05
N LYS A 270 18.07 -13.36 -9.50
CA LYS A 270 17.44 -12.19 -8.88
C LYS A 270 18.01 -11.95 -7.49
N GLY A 271 18.08 -10.67 -7.10
CA GLY A 271 18.33 -10.21 -5.75
C GLY A 271 17.09 -9.55 -5.17
N ILE A 272 17.24 -8.31 -4.69
CA ILE A 272 16.13 -7.51 -4.15
C ILE A 272 15.09 -7.25 -5.26
N GLU A 273 13.84 -7.49 -4.93
CA GLU A 273 12.69 -7.27 -5.82
C GLU A 273 11.75 -6.22 -5.20
N THR A 274 11.37 -5.23 -5.99
CA THR A 274 10.36 -4.23 -5.64
C THR A 274 9.10 -4.42 -6.49
N HIS A 275 8.14 -3.50 -6.41
CA HIS A 275 6.93 -3.55 -7.23
C HIS A 275 7.25 -3.50 -8.73
N ASP A 276 8.17 -2.66 -9.14
CA ASP A 276 8.49 -2.30 -10.54
C ASP A 276 9.88 -2.73 -11.01
N LYS A 277 10.81 -3.00 -10.08
CA LYS A 277 12.23 -3.25 -10.36
C LYS A 277 12.75 -4.50 -9.67
N VAL A 278 13.75 -5.11 -10.28
CA VAL A 278 14.45 -6.29 -9.76
C VAL A 278 15.95 -6.10 -9.88
N GLU A 279 16.67 -6.41 -8.83
CA GLU A 279 18.12 -6.52 -8.85
C GLU A 279 18.55 -7.80 -9.53
N ILE A 280 19.58 -7.72 -10.38
CA ILE A 280 20.28 -8.86 -10.94
C ILE A 280 21.62 -9.02 -10.24
N THR A 281 21.82 -10.19 -9.62
CA THR A 281 23.05 -10.51 -8.89
C THR A 281 24.06 -11.24 -9.73
N GLU A 282 23.58 -12.04 -10.68
CA GLU A 282 24.41 -12.82 -11.64
C GLU A 282 23.69 -12.94 -12.98
N PRO A 283 24.40 -12.87 -14.10
CA PRO A 283 25.80 -12.49 -14.25
C PRO A 283 26.01 -11.00 -13.98
N ALA A 284 27.26 -10.56 -13.84
CA ALA A 284 27.57 -9.15 -13.80
C ALA A 284 27.29 -8.51 -15.17
N PHE A 285 26.47 -7.49 -15.18
CA PHE A 285 26.18 -6.68 -16.36
C PHE A 285 26.87 -5.32 -16.25
N GLY A 286 27.35 -4.83 -17.40
CA GLY A 286 27.87 -3.47 -17.51
C GLY A 286 26.76 -2.42 -17.57
N ALA A 287 27.04 -1.22 -17.05
CA ALA A 287 26.14 -0.08 -17.22
C ALA A 287 25.91 0.20 -18.72
N GLY A 288 24.66 0.40 -19.11
CA GLY A 288 24.28 0.69 -20.49
C GLY A 288 24.12 -0.53 -21.41
N GLU A 289 24.31 -1.75 -20.92
CA GLU A 289 23.89 -2.93 -21.69
C GLU A 289 22.37 -2.90 -21.91
N ARG A 290 21.95 -3.30 -23.11
CA ARG A 290 20.57 -3.19 -23.56
C ARG A 290 19.85 -4.52 -23.44
N ILE A 291 18.67 -4.48 -22.85
CA ILE A 291 17.82 -5.65 -22.58
C ILE A 291 16.45 -5.41 -23.23
N VAL A 292 15.84 -6.45 -23.76
CA VAL A 292 14.46 -6.37 -24.27
C VAL A 292 13.50 -6.19 -23.10
N PHE A 293 12.69 -5.18 -23.17
CA PHE A 293 11.73 -4.76 -22.11
C PHE A 293 10.29 -5.20 -22.41
N LYS A 294 9.83 -5.04 -23.69
CA LYS A 294 8.53 -5.51 -24.17
C LYS A 294 8.72 -6.31 -25.47
N GLY A 295 7.82 -7.26 -25.72
CA GLY A 295 7.94 -8.18 -26.85
C GLY A 295 8.97 -9.29 -26.62
N ASN A 296 9.41 -9.49 -25.37
CA ASN A 296 10.39 -10.49 -24.97
C ASN A 296 9.78 -11.89 -24.78
N TYR A 297 8.46 -11.99 -24.59
CA TYR A 297 7.78 -13.26 -24.36
C TYR A 297 7.75 -14.11 -25.63
N GLY A 298 8.07 -15.41 -25.50
CA GLY A 298 8.05 -16.36 -26.63
C GLY A 298 9.21 -16.24 -27.62
N LEU A 299 10.22 -15.39 -27.35
CA LEU A 299 11.42 -15.35 -28.16
C LEU A 299 12.25 -16.63 -28.00
N ALA A 300 12.83 -17.10 -29.10
CA ALA A 300 13.82 -18.19 -29.07
C ALA A 300 15.08 -17.74 -28.31
N ASP A 301 15.93 -18.71 -27.92
CA ASP A 301 17.19 -18.45 -27.19
C ASP A 301 18.12 -17.48 -27.94
N THR A 302 18.03 -17.44 -29.27
CA THR A 302 18.60 -16.39 -30.14
C THR A 302 17.49 -15.93 -31.07
N ALA A 303 17.10 -14.66 -30.96
CA ALA A 303 15.98 -14.11 -31.70
C ALA A 303 16.39 -12.91 -32.57
N LYS A 304 15.89 -12.86 -33.82
CA LYS A 304 15.98 -11.66 -34.66
C LYS A 304 14.89 -10.69 -34.29
N ILE A 305 15.28 -9.44 -34.01
CA ILE A 305 14.42 -8.39 -33.50
C ILE A 305 14.46 -7.11 -34.35
N ILE A 306 13.45 -6.31 -34.24
CA ILE A 306 13.41 -4.90 -34.66
C ILE A 306 13.10 -4.04 -33.46
N ILE A 307 13.99 -3.11 -33.15
CA ILE A 307 13.79 -2.15 -32.05
C ILE A 307 12.73 -1.14 -32.48
N GLN A 308 11.62 -1.12 -31.76
CA GLN A 308 10.61 -0.05 -31.85
C GLN A 308 10.93 1.03 -30.83
N GLN A 309 11.05 2.28 -31.29
CA GLN A 309 11.11 3.41 -30.37
C GLN A 309 9.74 3.57 -29.71
N THR A 310 9.69 3.45 -28.41
CA THR A 310 8.49 3.83 -27.66
C THR A 310 8.44 5.35 -27.65
N PHE A 311 7.48 5.95 -28.34
CA PHE A 311 7.07 7.31 -28.03
C PHE A 311 6.48 7.24 -26.61
N ALA A 312 7.10 7.93 -25.68
CA ALA A 312 6.56 8.09 -24.32
C ALA A 312 5.20 8.80 -24.44
N GLU A 313 4.12 8.14 -23.98
CA GLU A 313 2.86 8.77 -23.65
C GLU A 313 2.95 9.47 -22.29
#